data_abd594432f94c3b7a9ea947421160a48
#
_entry.id   abd594432f94c3b7a9ea947421160a48
#
_cell.length_a   1.000
_cell.length_b   1.000
_cell.length_c   1.000
_cell.angle_alpha   90.00
_cell.angle_beta   90.00
_cell.angle_gamma   90.00
#
_symmetry.space_group_name_H-M   'P 1'
#
loop_
_entity.id
_entity.type
_entity.pdbx_description
1 polymer ?
#
loop_
_entity_poly.entity_id
_entity_poly.type
_entity_poly.pdbx_seq_one_letter_code
_entity_poly.pdbx_strand_id
1 'polypeptide(L)'
;MERTKWGGRKAEKMKVIFLDIDGVLNDKYCRARAPSGCKGAVDAKLKLLREIVRKTDARLVLISSWKKYWKREETTDPDMLYLMRKLKRFGLSIYDKTEESFWAKRGEGIHAWLSANEDVMAWVVLDDETFPDYEKYGIDKHLVKTKFFYEKDAGLQEEHAEQAIAILNSCETEIANGN
;
A
#
# COMPACT_ATOMS: atom_id res chain seq x y z
N MET A 1 -7.21 -45.21 17.28
CA MET A 1 -7.75 -44.14 16.45
C MET A 1 -6.75 -42.99 16.44
N GLU A 2 -5.81 -42.98 15.50
CA GLU A 2 -4.72 -42.02 15.39
C GLU A 2 -5.24 -40.73 14.81
N ARG A 3 -5.07 -39.62 15.56
CA ARG A 3 -5.32 -38.28 15.05
C ARG A 3 -4.18 -37.92 14.09
N THR A 4 -4.45 -37.91 12.81
CA THR A 4 -3.59 -37.35 11.77
C THR A 4 -3.26 -35.91 12.12
N LYS A 5 -2.01 -35.62 12.49
CA LYS A 5 -1.47 -34.25 12.58
C LYS A 5 -1.49 -33.63 11.19
N TRP A 6 -2.40 -32.69 10.97
CA TRP A 6 -2.31 -31.81 9.81
C TRP A 6 -1.03 -30.98 9.97
N GLY A 7 -0.08 -31.21 9.06
CA GLY A 7 1.16 -30.43 9.01
C GLY A 7 0.81 -28.96 8.80
N GLY A 8 1.02 -28.15 9.85
CA GLY A 8 0.86 -26.71 9.76
C GLY A 8 1.79 -26.17 8.70
N ARG A 9 1.24 -25.69 7.58
CA ARG A 9 1.99 -24.81 6.66
C ARG A 9 2.44 -23.62 7.51
N LYS A 10 3.76 -23.45 7.67
CA LYS A 10 4.35 -22.25 8.27
C LYS A 10 3.79 -21.08 7.49
N ALA A 11 3.05 -20.16 8.14
CA ALA A 11 2.53 -18.99 7.48
C ALA A 11 3.70 -18.29 6.76
N GLU A 12 3.55 -18.07 5.46
CA GLU A 12 4.59 -17.44 4.66
C GLU A 12 4.65 -15.98 5.07
N LYS A 13 5.80 -15.57 5.64
CA LYS A 13 6.01 -14.19 6.08
C LYS A 13 5.88 -13.24 4.89
N MET A 14 5.11 -12.18 5.03
CA MET A 14 4.89 -11.20 3.97
C MET A 14 5.35 -9.79 4.34
N LYS A 15 5.67 -8.99 3.31
CA LYS A 15 5.88 -7.56 3.39
C LYS A 15 4.66 -6.84 2.81
N VAL A 16 4.34 -5.65 3.32
CA VAL A 16 3.12 -4.92 2.96
C VAL A 16 3.41 -3.45 2.66
N ILE A 17 2.80 -2.95 1.60
CA ILE A 17 2.70 -1.52 1.29
C ILE A 17 1.24 -1.12 1.51
N PHE A 18 0.97 -0.30 2.53
CA PHE A 18 -0.29 0.41 2.67
C PHE A 18 -0.28 1.60 1.72
N LEU A 19 -1.15 1.55 0.71
CA LEU A 19 -1.10 2.44 -0.44
C LEU A 19 -2.26 3.42 -0.46
N ASP A 20 -1.97 4.72 -0.39
CA ASP A 20 -2.88 5.75 -0.85
C ASP A 20 -2.75 5.96 -2.37
N ILE A 21 -3.74 6.59 -2.99
CA ILE A 21 -3.79 6.81 -4.45
C ILE A 21 -3.56 8.27 -4.80
N ASP A 22 -4.40 9.17 -4.25
CA ASP A 22 -4.32 10.60 -4.54
C ASP A 22 -3.13 11.22 -3.79
N GLY A 23 -2.25 11.90 -4.50
CA GLY A 23 -0.99 12.39 -3.93
C GLY A 23 0.15 11.34 -3.88
N VAL A 24 -0.11 10.07 -4.25
CA VAL A 24 0.92 9.03 -4.38
C VAL A 24 1.07 8.58 -5.84
N LEU A 25 0.00 8.13 -6.47
CA LEU A 25 0.00 7.69 -7.88
C LEU A 25 -0.43 8.77 -8.86
N ASN A 26 -0.86 9.91 -8.38
CA ASN A 26 -1.27 11.08 -9.17
C ASN A 26 -1.04 12.38 -8.40
N ASP A 27 -1.40 13.49 -9.02
CA ASP A 27 -1.46 14.83 -8.42
C ASP A 27 -2.54 15.67 -9.10
N LYS A 28 -2.85 16.84 -8.54
CA LYS A 28 -3.83 17.78 -9.09
C LYS A 28 -3.54 18.18 -10.54
N TYR A 29 -2.29 18.21 -10.95
CA TYR A 29 -1.84 18.73 -12.25
C TYR A 29 -1.70 17.65 -13.31
N CYS A 30 -1.70 16.37 -12.94
CA CYS A 30 -1.55 15.27 -13.88
C CYS A 30 -2.69 15.27 -14.93
N ARG A 31 -2.38 14.79 -16.15
CA ARG A 31 -3.35 14.69 -17.26
C ARG A 31 -4.16 13.39 -17.24
N ALA A 32 -3.69 12.37 -16.52
CA ALA A 32 -4.40 11.11 -16.42
C ALA A 32 -5.79 11.30 -15.79
N ARG A 33 -6.80 10.63 -16.35
CA ARG A 33 -8.17 10.67 -15.86
C ARG A 33 -8.72 9.26 -15.73
N ALA A 34 -9.47 9.03 -14.65
CA ALA A 34 -10.36 7.90 -14.51
C ALA A 34 -11.69 8.17 -15.25
N PRO A 35 -12.54 7.18 -15.47
CA PRO A 35 -13.79 7.32 -16.21
C PRO A 35 -14.73 8.40 -15.67
N SER A 36 -14.80 8.63 -14.37
CA SER A 36 -15.59 9.72 -13.76
C SER A 36 -15.02 11.12 -14.01
N GLY A 37 -13.79 11.22 -14.57
CA GLY A 37 -13.08 12.48 -14.75
C GLY A 37 -12.17 12.87 -13.59
N CYS A 38 -12.16 12.12 -12.47
CA CYS A 38 -11.20 12.33 -11.39
C CYS A 38 -9.76 12.00 -11.84
N LYS A 39 -8.77 12.39 -11.04
CA LYS A 39 -7.36 12.15 -11.38
C LYS A 39 -7.07 10.67 -11.42
N GLY A 40 -6.48 10.21 -12.51
CA GLY A 40 -6.09 8.82 -12.70
C GLY A 40 -4.63 8.57 -12.37
N ALA A 41 -4.23 7.31 -12.23
CA ALA A 41 -2.87 6.92 -11.94
C ALA A 41 -1.91 7.22 -13.11
N VAL A 42 -0.74 7.79 -12.79
CA VAL A 42 0.31 8.21 -13.73
C VAL A 42 1.32 7.08 -13.93
N ASP A 43 1.65 6.76 -15.18
CA ASP A 43 2.54 5.64 -15.51
C ASP A 43 3.93 5.74 -14.88
N ALA A 44 4.49 6.96 -14.76
CA ALA A 44 5.78 7.17 -14.10
C ALA A 44 5.74 6.76 -12.62
N LYS A 45 4.66 7.09 -11.90
CA LYS A 45 4.47 6.71 -10.49
C LYS A 45 4.24 5.20 -10.33
N LEU A 46 3.51 4.59 -11.26
CA LEU A 46 3.32 3.13 -11.30
C LEU A 46 4.62 2.35 -11.57
N LYS A 47 5.54 2.91 -12.36
CA LYS A 47 6.88 2.33 -12.56
C LYS A 47 7.67 2.29 -11.25
N LEU A 48 7.64 3.38 -10.48
CA LEU A 48 8.31 3.44 -9.17
C LEU A 48 7.67 2.47 -8.17
N LEU A 49 6.34 2.41 -8.10
CA LEU A 49 5.64 1.44 -7.25
C LEU A 49 5.99 -0.02 -7.64
N ARG A 50 6.04 -0.31 -8.95
CA ARG A 50 6.49 -1.62 -9.44
C ARG A 50 7.91 -1.93 -9.01
N GLU A 51 8.81 -0.95 -9.02
CA GLU A 51 10.20 -1.14 -8.58
C GLU A 51 10.26 -1.50 -7.09
N ILE A 52 9.49 -0.81 -6.23
CA ILE A 52 9.39 -1.16 -4.82
C ILE A 52 8.95 -2.62 -4.67
N VAL A 53 7.82 -2.99 -5.29
CA VAL A 53 7.27 -4.35 -5.21
C VAL A 53 8.27 -5.38 -5.74
N ARG A 54 8.92 -5.14 -6.88
CA ARG A 54 9.92 -6.05 -7.47
C ARG A 54 11.14 -6.29 -6.55
N LYS A 55 11.58 -5.26 -5.81
CA LYS A 55 12.75 -5.34 -4.93
C LYS A 55 12.43 -5.89 -3.54
N THR A 56 11.17 -5.93 -3.15
CA THR A 56 10.76 -6.28 -1.77
C THR A 56 9.78 -7.45 -1.69
N ASP A 57 9.17 -7.83 -2.81
CA ASP A 57 8.05 -8.76 -2.89
C ASP A 57 6.84 -8.38 -2.01
N ALA A 58 6.68 -7.08 -1.75
CA ALA A 58 5.61 -6.57 -0.90
C ALA A 58 4.25 -6.60 -1.60
N ARG A 59 3.21 -6.87 -0.82
CA ARG A 59 1.80 -6.89 -1.26
C ARG A 59 1.16 -5.52 -1.04
N LEU A 60 0.25 -5.11 -1.94
CA LEU A 60 -0.43 -3.82 -1.88
C LEU A 60 -1.74 -3.92 -1.11
N VAL A 61 -1.88 -3.15 -0.04
CA VAL A 61 -3.11 -3.01 0.75
C VAL A 61 -3.62 -1.58 0.61
N LEU A 62 -4.84 -1.40 0.11
CA LEU A 62 -5.43 -0.07 -0.10
C LEU A 62 -5.85 0.59 1.22
N ILE A 63 -5.42 1.85 1.41
CA ILE A 63 -5.88 2.73 2.50
C ILE A 63 -6.62 3.96 1.97
N SER A 64 -6.56 4.23 0.67
CA SER A 64 -7.21 5.32 -0.03
C SER A 64 -8.73 5.26 0.06
N SER A 65 -9.41 6.40 -0.08
CA SER A 65 -10.86 6.47 -0.23
C SER A 65 -11.41 5.64 -1.40
N TRP A 66 -10.60 5.35 -2.40
CA TRP A 66 -10.92 4.46 -3.52
C TRP A 66 -11.28 3.04 -3.08
N LYS A 67 -10.78 2.58 -1.92
CA LYS A 67 -11.01 1.23 -1.38
C LYS A 67 -12.49 0.87 -1.17
N LYS A 68 -13.36 1.86 -0.97
CA LYS A 68 -14.80 1.61 -0.79
C LYS A 68 -15.44 0.94 -1.99
N TYR A 69 -14.88 1.13 -3.17
CA TYR A 69 -15.36 0.55 -4.44
C TYR A 69 -14.63 -0.74 -4.82
N TRP A 70 -13.55 -1.08 -4.12
CA TRP A 70 -12.81 -2.31 -4.38
C TRP A 70 -13.45 -3.49 -3.66
N LYS A 71 -13.68 -4.55 -4.43
CA LYS A 71 -14.06 -5.89 -3.95
C LYS A 71 -13.18 -6.90 -4.64
N ARG A 72 -12.71 -7.90 -3.92
CA ARG A 72 -11.73 -8.87 -4.43
C ARG A 72 -12.16 -9.55 -5.75
N GLU A 73 -13.40 -9.95 -5.86
CA GLU A 73 -13.92 -10.74 -6.98
C GLU A 73 -15.04 -10.04 -7.77
N GLU A 74 -15.65 -9.00 -7.21
CA GLU A 74 -16.88 -8.41 -7.74
C GLU A 74 -16.81 -6.88 -7.91
N THR A 75 -15.62 -6.35 -8.17
CA THR A 75 -15.49 -4.91 -8.44
C THR A 75 -16.21 -4.55 -9.74
N THR A 76 -17.19 -3.64 -9.65
CA THR A 76 -17.99 -3.16 -10.78
C THR A 76 -17.82 -1.66 -11.04
N ASP A 77 -17.28 -0.93 -10.09
CA ASP A 77 -17.07 0.52 -10.21
C ASP A 77 -16.09 0.85 -11.34
N PRO A 78 -16.45 1.74 -12.29
CA PRO A 78 -15.62 2.03 -13.45
C PRO A 78 -14.23 2.61 -13.13
N ASP A 79 -14.12 3.47 -12.11
CA ASP A 79 -12.86 4.08 -11.70
C ASP A 79 -11.95 3.05 -11.03
N MET A 80 -12.52 2.20 -10.21
CA MET A 80 -11.77 1.12 -9.57
C MET A 80 -11.31 0.07 -10.60
N LEU A 81 -12.15 -0.30 -11.56
CA LEU A 81 -11.76 -1.16 -12.67
C LEU A 81 -10.65 -0.53 -13.53
N TYR A 82 -10.70 0.79 -13.75
CA TYR A 82 -9.63 1.53 -14.41
C TYR A 82 -8.32 1.40 -13.63
N LEU A 83 -8.33 1.67 -12.32
CA LEU A 83 -7.13 1.57 -11.48
C LEU A 83 -6.56 0.14 -11.50
N MET A 84 -7.40 -0.88 -11.33
CA MET A 84 -6.97 -2.29 -11.38
C MET A 84 -6.33 -2.66 -12.73
N ARG A 85 -6.89 -2.21 -13.85
CA ARG A 85 -6.29 -2.41 -15.18
C ARG A 85 -4.95 -1.70 -15.32
N LYS A 86 -4.84 -0.47 -14.81
CA LYS A 86 -3.57 0.28 -14.80
C LYS A 86 -2.51 -0.46 -13.99
N LEU A 87 -2.82 -0.88 -12.77
CA LEU A 87 -1.91 -1.67 -11.93
C LEU A 87 -1.47 -2.95 -12.63
N LYS A 88 -2.41 -3.72 -13.20
CA LYS A 88 -2.13 -4.98 -13.90
C LYS A 88 -1.15 -4.80 -15.08
N ARG A 89 -1.23 -3.68 -15.83
CA ARG A 89 -0.28 -3.37 -16.93
C ARG A 89 1.16 -3.24 -16.44
N PHE A 90 1.36 -2.91 -15.17
CA PHE A 90 2.68 -2.83 -14.52
C PHE A 90 3.01 -4.08 -13.70
N GLY A 91 2.22 -5.16 -13.82
CA GLY A 91 2.43 -6.39 -13.04
C GLY A 91 2.09 -6.25 -11.56
N LEU A 92 1.26 -5.25 -11.20
CA LEU A 92 0.81 -4.97 -9.85
C LEU A 92 -0.63 -5.43 -9.64
N SER A 93 -0.97 -5.82 -8.42
CA SER A 93 -2.34 -6.16 -8.02
C SER A 93 -2.59 -5.73 -6.58
N ILE A 94 -3.85 -5.39 -6.28
CA ILE A 94 -4.28 -5.12 -4.93
C ILE A 94 -4.49 -6.47 -4.22
N TYR A 95 -3.83 -6.64 -3.10
CA TYR A 95 -3.95 -7.83 -2.26
C TYR A 95 -5.16 -7.73 -1.33
N ASP A 96 -5.34 -6.57 -0.68
CA ASP A 96 -6.40 -6.34 0.30
C ASP A 96 -6.66 -4.83 0.50
N LYS A 97 -7.52 -4.49 1.44
CA LYS A 97 -7.80 -3.11 1.88
C LYS A 97 -8.03 -3.06 3.39
N THR A 98 -7.87 -1.88 3.98
CA THR A 98 -8.31 -1.61 5.36
C THR A 98 -9.82 -1.31 5.42
N GLU A 99 -10.44 -1.55 6.57
CA GLU A 99 -11.91 -1.48 6.72
C GLU A 99 -12.41 -0.26 7.52
N GLU A 100 -11.54 0.70 7.87
CA GLU A 100 -11.98 1.90 8.58
C GLU A 100 -13.05 2.66 7.78
N SER A 101 -14.08 3.15 8.47
CA SER A 101 -15.19 3.88 7.88
C SER A 101 -15.00 5.40 7.89
N PHE A 102 -14.09 5.91 8.71
CA PHE A 102 -13.85 7.33 8.90
C PHE A 102 -12.40 7.70 8.56
N TRP A 103 -12.21 8.64 7.65
CA TRP A 103 -10.89 9.00 7.12
C TRP A 103 -9.87 9.40 8.21
N ALA A 104 -10.29 10.13 9.26
CA ALA A 104 -9.42 10.54 10.36
C ALA A 104 -8.94 9.38 11.26
N LYS A 105 -9.43 8.16 11.03
CA LYS A 105 -9.06 6.93 11.72
C LYS A 105 -8.26 5.97 10.81
N ARG A 106 -7.52 6.51 9.87
CA ARG A 106 -6.71 5.71 8.94
C ARG A 106 -5.69 4.86 9.67
N GLY A 107 -5.09 5.39 10.75
CA GLY A 107 -4.18 4.64 11.61
C GLY A 107 -4.84 3.48 12.34
N GLU A 108 -6.07 3.67 12.84
CA GLU A 108 -6.86 2.59 13.44
C GLU A 108 -7.11 1.45 12.45
N GLY A 109 -7.44 1.78 11.19
CA GLY A 109 -7.65 0.79 10.13
C GLY A 109 -6.39 0.00 9.79
N ILE A 110 -5.23 0.67 9.67
CA ILE A 110 -3.94 0.02 9.45
C ILE A 110 -3.58 -0.90 10.62
N HIS A 111 -3.71 -0.40 11.85
CA HIS A 111 -3.42 -1.18 13.05
C HIS A 111 -4.31 -2.41 13.18
N ALA A 112 -5.62 -2.28 12.95
CA ALA A 112 -6.55 -3.40 12.96
C ALA A 112 -6.20 -4.45 11.90
N TRP A 113 -5.84 -4.01 10.70
CA TRP A 113 -5.44 -4.90 9.62
C TRP A 113 -4.14 -5.66 9.97
N LEU A 114 -3.13 -4.98 10.52
CA LEU A 114 -1.87 -5.62 10.98
C LEU A 114 -2.14 -6.62 12.10
N SER A 115 -3.01 -6.30 13.06
CA SER A 115 -3.37 -7.21 14.16
C SER A 115 -4.08 -8.48 13.68
N ALA A 116 -4.77 -8.41 12.55
CA ALA A 116 -5.43 -9.57 11.92
C ALA A 116 -4.49 -10.37 11.01
N ASN A 117 -3.29 -9.86 10.71
CA ASN A 117 -2.32 -10.47 9.78
C ASN A 117 -0.94 -10.57 10.45
N GLU A 118 -0.81 -11.46 11.43
CA GLU A 118 0.40 -11.64 12.26
C GLU A 118 1.63 -12.16 11.46
N ASP A 119 1.45 -12.60 10.24
CA ASP A 119 2.50 -13.05 9.32
C ASP A 119 3.22 -11.88 8.61
N VAL A 120 2.80 -10.63 8.81
CA VAL A 120 3.48 -9.45 8.28
C VAL A 120 4.80 -9.22 9.02
N MET A 121 5.91 -9.32 8.28
CA MET A 121 7.25 -9.14 8.82
C MET A 121 7.81 -7.71 8.65
N ALA A 122 7.36 -6.99 7.65
CA ALA A 122 7.74 -5.60 7.39
C ALA A 122 6.61 -4.89 6.63
N TRP A 123 6.47 -3.60 6.88
CA TRP A 123 5.45 -2.79 6.22
C TRP A 123 5.84 -1.32 6.11
N VAL A 124 5.24 -0.64 5.15
CA VAL A 124 5.41 0.79 4.91
C VAL A 124 4.08 1.39 4.49
N VAL A 125 3.89 2.67 4.79
CA VAL A 125 2.74 3.46 4.33
C VAL A 125 3.24 4.46 3.29
N LEU A 126 2.61 4.48 2.12
CA LEU A 126 2.78 5.50 1.09
C LEU A 126 1.55 6.40 1.10
N ASP A 127 1.71 7.64 1.53
CA ASP A 127 0.63 8.60 1.70
C ASP A 127 1.19 10.03 1.52
N ASP A 128 0.37 10.98 1.07
CA ASP A 128 0.73 12.39 0.99
C ASP A 128 0.30 13.19 2.23
N GLU A 129 -0.48 12.57 3.11
CA GLU A 129 -0.95 13.14 4.36
C GLU A 129 -0.46 12.39 5.59
N THR A 130 -0.47 13.07 6.74
CA THR A 130 -0.28 12.46 8.06
C THR A 130 -1.60 12.57 8.82
N PHE A 131 -2.14 11.43 9.25
CA PHE A 131 -3.42 11.40 9.96
C PHE A 131 -3.24 11.57 11.47
N PRO A 132 -4.24 12.15 12.16
CA PRO A 132 -4.13 12.49 13.58
C PRO A 132 -3.84 11.31 14.51
N ASP A 133 -4.18 10.09 14.10
CA ASP A 133 -4.01 8.88 14.88
C ASP A 133 -2.74 8.07 14.53
N TYR A 134 -1.91 8.54 13.59
CA TYR A 134 -0.70 7.83 13.16
C TYR A 134 0.31 7.66 14.30
N GLU A 135 0.59 8.71 15.05
CA GLU A 135 1.50 8.66 16.20
C GLU A 135 1.04 7.65 17.25
N LYS A 136 -0.26 7.63 17.55
CA LYS A 136 -0.86 6.70 18.52
C LYS A 136 -0.56 5.22 18.21
N TYR A 137 -0.49 4.88 16.92
CA TYR A 137 -0.25 3.51 16.46
C TYR A 137 1.17 3.28 15.93
N GLY A 138 2.09 4.25 16.09
CA GLY A 138 3.48 4.17 15.64
C GLY A 138 3.66 4.13 14.12
N ILE A 139 2.65 4.60 13.37
CA ILE A 139 2.64 4.55 11.90
C ILE A 139 3.57 5.61 11.31
N ASP A 140 3.78 6.72 12.00
CA ASP A 140 4.70 7.80 11.63
C ASP A 140 6.10 7.31 11.29
N LYS A 141 6.58 6.26 11.96
CA LYS A 141 7.90 5.63 11.73
C LYS A 141 7.98 4.79 10.45
N HIS A 142 6.83 4.42 9.91
CA HIS A 142 6.69 3.62 8.69
C HIS A 142 6.12 4.43 7.52
N LEU A 143 5.89 5.73 7.72
CA LEU A 143 5.33 6.62 6.71
C LEU A 143 6.42 7.14 5.77
N VAL A 144 6.31 6.80 4.50
CA VAL A 144 6.99 7.49 3.41
C VAL A 144 6.02 8.53 2.86
N LYS A 145 6.18 9.76 3.32
CA LYS A 145 5.29 10.85 2.99
C LYS A 145 5.69 11.50 1.67
N THR A 146 4.81 11.46 0.68
CA THR A 146 4.97 12.19 -0.57
C THR A 146 4.57 13.67 -0.39
N LYS A 147 4.76 14.51 -1.41
CA LYS A 147 4.21 15.88 -1.40
C LYS A 147 2.69 15.84 -1.52
N PHE A 148 2.05 16.79 -0.84
CA PHE A 148 0.60 16.90 -0.82
C PHE A 148 0.01 17.00 -2.24
N PHE A 149 -1.09 16.32 -2.50
CA PHE A 149 -1.77 16.20 -3.80
C PHE A 149 -1.90 17.51 -4.59
N TYR A 150 -2.11 18.64 -3.89
CA TYR A 150 -2.29 19.98 -4.50
C TYR A 150 -0.96 20.67 -4.80
N GLU A 151 0.17 20.13 -4.43
CA GLU A 151 1.47 20.69 -4.75
C GLU A 151 1.94 20.27 -6.14
N LYS A 152 2.77 21.12 -6.76
CA LYS A 152 3.40 20.80 -8.03
C LYS A 152 4.42 19.65 -7.83
N ASP A 153 4.45 18.74 -8.80
CA ASP A 153 5.34 17.59 -8.78
C ASP A 153 5.10 16.65 -7.56
N ALA A 154 3.84 16.59 -7.08
CA ALA A 154 3.42 15.64 -6.06
C ALA A 154 3.43 14.19 -6.57
N GLY A 155 3.17 13.26 -5.66
CA GLY A 155 3.20 11.84 -5.90
C GLY A 155 4.57 11.21 -5.72
N LEU A 156 4.63 9.90 -5.90
CA LEU A 156 5.80 9.07 -5.66
C LEU A 156 7.00 9.51 -6.52
N GLN A 157 8.18 9.71 -5.92
CA GLN A 157 9.45 10.04 -6.55
C GLN A 157 10.47 8.93 -6.26
N GLU A 158 11.64 9.00 -6.90
CA GLU A 158 12.72 8.02 -6.72
C GLU A 158 13.17 7.92 -5.27
N GLU A 159 13.36 9.06 -4.59
CA GLU A 159 13.74 9.09 -3.17
C GLU A 159 12.72 8.39 -2.26
N HIS A 160 11.43 8.53 -2.54
CA HIS A 160 10.38 7.83 -1.80
C HIS A 160 10.42 6.31 -2.05
N ALA A 161 10.71 5.90 -3.28
CA ALA A 161 10.85 4.48 -3.61
C ALA A 161 12.05 3.86 -2.89
N GLU A 162 13.20 4.53 -2.87
CA GLU A 162 14.40 4.10 -2.15
C GLU A 162 14.14 3.98 -0.64
N GLN A 163 13.46 4.97 -0.05
CA GLN A 163 13.10 4.97 1.37
C GLN A 163 12.16 3.80 1.70
N ALA A 164 11.14 3.56 0.89
CA ALA A 164 10.20 2.46 1.08
C ALA A 164 10.90 1.08 0.99
N ILE A 165 11.81 0.92 0.03
CA ILE A 165 12.61 -0.30 -0.13
C ILE A 165 13.51 -0.52 1.10
N ALA A 166 14.15 0.53 1.61
CA ALA A 166 15.00 0.44 2.79
C ALA A 166 14.20 0.00 4.03
N ILE A 167 13.01 0.58 4.26
CA ILE A 167 12.12 0.21 5.37
C ILE A 167 11.70 -1.26 5.26
N LEU A 168 11.26 -1.68 4.06
CA LEU A 168 10.77 -3.05 3.84
C LEU A 168 11.86 -4.12 3.92
N ASN A 169 13.12 -3.77 3.70
CA ASN A 169 14.25 -4.71 3.76
C ASN A 169 15.04 -4.63 5.07
N SER A 170 14.77 -3.67 5.97
CA SER A 170 15.50 -3.53 7.24
C SER A 170 15.40 -4.79 8.13
N CYS A 171 14.26 -5.46 8.15
CA CYS A 171 14.06 -6.68 8.94
C CYS A 171 14.91 -7.88 8.46
N GLU A 172 15.32 -7.92 7.18
CA GLU A 172 16.20 -8.99 6.67
C GLU A 172 17.62 -8.85 7.22
N THR A 173 18.08 -7.60 7.43
CA THR A 173 19.43 -7.29 7.95
C THR A 173 19.56 -7.65 9.43
N GLU A 174 18.51 -7.52 10.22
CA GLU A 174 18.52 -7.89 11.65
C GLU A 174 18.56 -9.42 11.83
N ILE A 175 17.89 -10.19 10.99
CA ILE A 175 17.91 -11.66 11.01
C ILE A 175 19.27 -12.20 10.55
N ALA A 176 19.92 -11.55 9.59
CA ALA A 176 21.23 -11.95 9.08
C ALA A 176 22.39 -11.64 10.07
N ASN A 177 22.24 -10.61 10.91
CA ASN A 177 23.23 -10.19 11.89
C ASN A 177 23.04 -10.79 13.29
N GLY A 178 21.98 -11.58 13.50
CA GLY A 178 21.58 -12.17 14.79
C GLY A 178 22.05 -13.61 15.01
N ASN A 179 23.07 -14.09 14.27
CA ASN A 179 23.73 -15.39 14.50
C ASN A 179 25.12 -15.20 15.06
#